data_12fc228427fca501975c2657da338457
#
_entry.id   12fc228427fca501975c2657da338457
#
_cell.length_a   1.000
_cell.length_b   1.000
_cell.length_c   1.000
_cell.angle_alpha   90.00
_cell.angle_beta   90.00
_cell.angle_gamma   90.00
#
_symmetry.space_group_name_H-M   'P 1'
#
loop_
_entity.id
_entity.type
_entity.pdbx_description
1 polymer ?
#
loop_
_entity_poly.entity_id
_entity_poly.type
_entity_poly.pdbx_seq_one_letter_code
_entity_poly.pdbx_strand_id
1 'polypeptide(L)'
;MPYIMVVQMELVATSGGSLPWFSGSESRGAFLSIVGQACEELAKTLHSGGRSLYALKPLNFKSGYRVVGGKGRSLAEAGVLFERGARAVLEVSLFDDEVSRRFISNVLPVATGLTVKGISFRVDALAAHLVDPLKVIEGSRDWEGGALDVHFHTPTYFNPLTGDQRYKILYPEPLHLLASLTASAHALTGVDLPKPSELAECIYISGLSIRTPRMEA
;
A
#
# COMPACT_ATOMS: atom_id res chain seq x y z
N MET A 1 -11.43 19.66 5.35
CA MET A 1 -11.92 18.30 5.09
C MET A 1 -10.72 17.44 4.77
N PRO A 2 -10.55 16.30 5.39
CA PRO A 2 -9.39 15.45 5.10
C PRO A 2 -9.58 14.77 3.75
N TYR A 3 -8.63 14.99 2.85
CA TYR A 3 -8.53 14.26 1.60
C TYR A 3 -7.48 13.17 1.72
N ILE A 4 -7.67 12.09 0.98
CA ILE A 4 -6.62 11.11 0.75
C ILE A 4 -5.91 11.54 -0.54
N MET A 5 -4.64 11.88 -0.45
CA MET A 5 -3.84 12.13 -1.63
C MET A 5 -3.17 10.85 -2.09
N VAL A 6 -3.47 10.41 -3.29
CA VAL A 6 -2.83 9.25 -3.92
C VAL A 6 -1.81 9.75 -4.94
N VAL A 7 -0.56 9.39 -4.72
CA VAL A 7 0.58 9.73 -5.60
C VAL A 7 1.04 8.48 -6.32
N GLN A 8 1.14 8.54 -7.62
CA GLN A 8 1.71 7.49 -8.47
C GLN A 8 2.97 8.01 -9.13
N MET A 9 4.08 7.30 -8.92
CA MET A 9 5.37 7.56 -9.56
C MET A 9 5.62 6.48 -10.60
N GLU A 10 5.64 6.86 -11.86
CA GLU A 10 6.12 5.98 -12.93
C GLU A 10 7.63 5.99 -12.95
N LEU A 11 8.21 4.82 -12.89
CA LEU A 11 9.64 4.60 -12.68
C LEU A 11 10.24 3.82 -13.83
N VAL A 12 11.45 4.20 -14.21
CA VAL A 12 12.26 3.48 -15.20
C VAL A 12 13.58 3.08 -14.57
N ALA A 13 13.87 1.79 -14.56
CA ALA A 13 15.13 1.25 -14.04
C ALA A 13 16.33 1.76 -14.87
N THR A 14 17.31 2.36 -14.22
CA THR A 14 18.52 2.88 -14.89
C THR A 14 19.58 1.79 -15.11
N SER A 15 19.45 0.66 -14.41
CA SER A 15 20.25 -0.56 -14.57
C SER A 15 19.37 -1.79 -14.41
N GLY A 16 19.84 -2.94 -14.87
CA GLY A 16 19.23 -4.22 -14.54
C GLY A 16 19.51 -4.61 -13.10
N GLY A 17 18.68 -5.50 -12.56
CA GLY A 17 18.83 -5.97 -11.18
C GLY A 17 17.80 -6.99 -10.76
N SER A 18 17.79 -7.28 -9.47
CA SER A 18 16.78 -8.15 -8.86
C SER A 18 16.25 -7.58 -7.55
N LEU A 19 14.96 -7.74 -7.33
CA LEU A 19 14.29 -7.43 -6.07
C LEU A 19 13.59 -8.68 -5.53
N PRO A 20 13.34 -8.76 -4.21
CA PRO A 20 12.46 -9.78 -3.67
C PRO A 20 11.09 -9.75 -4.35
N TRP A 21 10.43 -10.90 -4.43
CA TRP A 21 9.06 -10.99 -4.92
C TRP A 21 8.13 -9.99 -4.23
N PHE A 22 8.24 -9.89 -2.91
CA PHE A 22 7.54 -8.89 -2.13
C PHE A 22 8.53 -7.81 -1.69
N SER A 23 8.48 -6.68 -2.36
CA SER A 23 9.38 -5.53 -2.15
C SER A 23 8.81 -4.43 -1.26
N GLY A 24 7.86 -4.76 -0.37
CA GLY A 24 7.19 -3.75 0.46
C GLY A 24 8.13 -2.98 1.38
N SER A 25 9.04 -3.67 2.06
CA SER A 25 10.05 -3.06 2.94
C SER A 25 11.04 -2.18 2.17
N GLU A 26 11.50 -2.67 1.02
CA GLU A 26 12.44 -1.97 0.14
C GLU A 26 11.79 -0.71 -0.47
N SER A 27 10.53 -0.84 -0.91
CA SER A 27 9.75 0.28 -1.44
C SER A 27 9.50 1.35 -0.38
N ARG A 28 9.20 0.92 0.86
CA ARG A 28 9.04 1.82 2.00
C ARG A 28 10.35 2.54 2.32
N GLY A 29 11.46 1.84 2.37
CA GLY A 29 12.78 2.43 2.60
C GLY A 29 13.12 3.46 1.53
N ALA A 30 12.87 3.15 0.26
CA ALA A 30 13.11 4.06 -0.85
C ALA A 30 12.21 5.32 -0.78
N PHE A 31 10.93 5.16 -0.46
CA PHE A 31 10.00 6.27 -0.27
C PHE A 31 10.44 7.19 0.87
N LEU A 32 10.74 6.63 2.05
CA LEU A 32 11.19 7.43 3.18
C LEU A 32 12.54 8.11 2.94
N SER A 33 13.42 7.49 2.17
CA SER A 33 14.70 8.08 1.77
C SER A 33 14.50 9.32 0.89
N ILE A 34 13.63 9.25 -0.12
CA ILE A 34 13.30 10.41 -0.96
C ILE A 34 12.69 11.55 -0.14
N VAL A 35 11.75 11.21 0.75
CA VAL A 35 11.13 12.20 1.62
C VAL A 35 12.18 12.83 2.55
N GLY A 36 13.08 12.02 3.14
CA GLY A 36 14.12 12.49 4.04
C GLY A 36 15.15 13.39 3.37
N GLN A 37 15.50 13.11 2.11
CA GLN A 37 16.40 13.96 1.33
C GLN A 37 15.75 15.32 1.00
N ALA A 38 14.45 15.35 0.77
CA ALA A 38 13.71 16.57 0.46
C ALA A 38 13.29 17.35 1.71
N CYS A 39 12.87 16.66 2.77
CA CYS A 39 12.37 17.24 4.01
C CYS A 39 12.51 16.25 5.17
N GLU A 40 13.59 16.38 5.96
CA GLU A 40 13.90 15.50 7.09
C GLU A 40 12.77 15.46 8.14
N GLU A 41 12.18 16.62 8.44
CA GLU A 41 11.07 16.71 9.40
C GLU A 41 9.84 15.94 8.95
N LEU A 42 9.52 15.98 7.65
CA LEU A 42 8.40 15.22 7.10
C LEU A 42 8.68 13.71 7.21
N ALA A 43 9.91 13.29 6.93
CA ALA A 43 10.31 11.89 7.12
C ALA A 43 10.18 11.45 8.58
N LYS A 44 10.60 12.28 9.54
CA LYS A 44 10.41 12.02 10.98
C LYS A 44 8.93 11.90 11.34
N THR A 45 8.08 12.78 10.81
CA THR A 45 6.62 12.73 11.00
C THR A 45 6.03 11.42 10.48
N LEU A 46 6.43 10.98 9.29
CA LEU A 46 5.97 9.71 8.71
C LEU A 46 6.52 8.47 9.45
N HIS A 47 7.63 8.63 10.15
CA HIS A 47 8.25 7.56 10.95
C HIS A 47 7.73 7.50 12.38
N SER A 48 7.20 8.60 12.92
CA SER A 48 6.74 8.68 14.29
C SER A 48 5.59 7.69 14.52
N GLY A 49 5.74 6.87 15.56
CA GLY A 49 4.78 5.84 15.91
C GLY A 49 3.39 6.41 16.24
N GLY A 50 2.39 5.61 16.04
CA GLY A 50 0.99 5.94 16.19
C GLY A 50 0.22 5.46 14.98
N ARG A 51 -0.78 6.22 14.56
CA ARG A 51 -1.51 5.94 13.33
C ARG A 51 -0.63 6.17 12.11
N SER A 52 -0.63 5.24 11.19
CA SER A 52 0.08 5.42 9.91
C SER A 52 -0.55 6.57 9.12
N LEU A 53 0.27 7.58 8.80
CA LEU A 53 -0.13 8.74 8.00
C LEU A 53 -0.06 8.48 6.50
N TYR A 54 0.38 7.28 6.10
CA TYR A 54 0.46 6.86 4.71
C TYR A 54 0.28 5.35 4.56
N ALA A 55 -0.11 4.94 3.38
CA ALA A 55 -0.02 3.58 2.91
C ALA A 55 0.80 3.55 1.62
N LEU A 56 1.53 2.46 1.41
CA LEU A 56 2.38 2.29 0.25
C LEU A 56 2.15 0.92 -0.35
N LYS A 57 1.92 0.87 -1.66
CA LYS A 57 1.93 -0.38 -2.40
C LYS A 57 3.37 -0.77 -2.75
N PRO A 58 3.73 -2.06 -2.67
CA PRO A 58 5.01 -2.55 -3.17
C PRO A 58 5.25 -2.12 -4.61
N LEU A 59 6.52 -1.98 -4.98
CA LEU A 59 6.90 -1.63 -6.34
C LEU A 59 6.28 -2.62 -7.34
N ASN A 60 5.48 -2.11 -8.26
CA ASN A 60 4.73 -2.89 -9.23
C ASN A 60 5.34 -2.73 -10.63
N PHE A 61 6.04 -3.75 -11.08
CA PHE A 61 6.61 -3.79 -12.43
C PHE A 61 5.51 -3.93 -13.48
N LYS A 62 5.63 -3.17 -14.57
CA LYS A 62 4.69 -3.15 -15.70
C LYS A 62 5.26 -3.82 -16.94
N SER A 63 6.58 -3.69 -17.16
CA SER A 63 7.27 -4.27 -18.30
C SER A 63 8.77 -4.42 -18.04
N GLY A 64 9.45 -5.23 -18.85
CA GLY A 64 10.90 -5.42 -18.78
C GLY A 64 11.34 -6.24 -17.58
N TYR A 65 10.51 -7.14 -17.07
CA TYR A 65 10.80 -7.98 -15.93
C TYR A 65 10.36 -9.43 -16.13
N ARG A 66 10.92 -10.31 -15.33
CA ARG A 66 10.46 -11.70 -15.16
C ARG A 66 10.48 -12.09 -13.70
N VAL A 67 9.54 -12.92 -13.30
CA VAL A 67 9.52 -13.49 -11.97
C VAL A 67 10.37 -14.77 -11.96
N VAL A 68 11.27 -14.87 -11.00
CA VAL A 68 12.13 -16.03 -10.80
C VAL A 68 11.84 -16.67 -9.47
N GLY A 69 11.75 -17.96 -9.47
CA GLY A 69 11.49 -18.78 -8.30
C GLY A 69 10.98 -20.12 -8.80
N GLY A 70 11.63 -21.22 -8.49
CA GLY A 70 11.33 -22.52 -9.02
C GLY A 70 10.57 -23.42 -8.05
N LYS A 71 10.07 -24.55 -8.56
CA LYS A 71 9.53 -25.65 -7.76
C LYS A 71 10.49 -26.04 -6.66
N GLY A 72 10.03 -26.04 -5.40
CA GLY A 72 10.81 -26.44 -4.24
C GLY A 72 11.59 -25.31 -3.55
N ARG A 73 11.56 -24.09 -4.06
CA ARG A 73 12.12 -22.91 -3.36
C ARG A 73 11.08 -22.23 -2.49
N SER A 74 11.53 -21.68 -1.37
CA SER A 74 10.67 -20.88 -0.51
C SER A 74 10.26 -19.56 -1.21
N LEU A 75 9.12 -18.97 -0.83
CA LEU A 75 8.72 -17.63 -1.30
C LEU A 75 9.77 -16.56 -0.99
N ALA A 76 10.61 -16.78 0.04
CA ALA A 76 11.72 -15.89 0.37
C ALA A 76 12.84 -15.89 -0.70
N GLU A 77 12.95 -16.95 -1.50
CA GLU A 77 13.93 -17.07 -2.59
C GLU A 77 13.36 -16.59 -3.94
N ALA A 78 12.06 -16.30 -3.99
CA ALA A 78 11.43 -15.75 -5.17
C ALA A 78 11.84 -14.30 -5.37
N GLY A 79 12.05 -13.91 -6.61
CA GLY A 79 12.47 -12.58 -6.96
C GLY A 79 11.87 -12.10 -8.27
N VAL A 80 12.02 -10.81 -8.48
CA VAL A 80 11.75 -10.15 -9.76
C VAL A 80 13.09 -9.74 -10.36
N LEU A 81 13.45 -10.35 -11.48
CA LEU A 81 14.59 -9.92 -12.30
C LEU A 81 14.09 -8.95 -13.34
N PHE A 82 14.83 -7.91 -13.57
CA PHE A 82 14.47 -6.89 -14.55
C PHE A 82 15.71 -6.32 -15.24
N GLU A 83 15.50 -5.76 -16.42
CA GLU A 83 16.51 -5.17 -17.25
C GLU A 83 16.54 -3.65 -17.09
N ARG A 84 17.63 -3.02 -17.56
CA ARG A 84 17.65 -1.57 -17.74
C ARG A 84 16.51 -1.15 -18.65
N GLY A 85 15.76 -0.11 -18.25
CA GLY A 85 14.57 0.36 -18.96
C GLY A 85 13.26 -0.31 -18.51
N ALA A 86 13.32 -1.30 -17.60
CA ALA A 86 12.10 -1.86 -17.02
C ALA A 86 11.26 -0.77 -16.36
N ARG A 87 9.95 -0.85 -16.58
CA ARG A 87 8.99 0.10 -16.04
C ARG A 87 8.30 -0.45 -14.80
N ALA A 88 8.18 0.40 -13.79
CA ALA A 88 7.49 0.07 -12.55
C ALA A 88 6.68 1.27 -12.06
N VAL A 89 5.74 1.03 -11.15
CA VAL A 89 4.94 2.08 -10.48
C VAL A 89 5.10 1.93 -8.98
N LEU A 90 5.38 3.03 -8.32
CA LEU A 90 5.27 3.17 -6.88
C LEU A 90 4.05 4.04 -6.57
N GLU A 91 3.12 3.50 -5.76
CA GLU A 91 1.91 4.20 -5.36
C GLU A 91 1.91 4.41 -3.85
N VAL A 92 1.66 5.66 -3.45
CA VAL A 92 1.60 6.08 -2.05
C VAL A 92 0.31 6.85 -1.82
N SER A 93 -0.43 6.45 -0.77
CA SER A 93 -1.59 7.20 -0.29
C SER A 93 -1.21 7.94 0.99
N LEU A 94 -1.43 9.24 1.05
CA LEU A 94 -1.21 10.08 2.23
C LEU A 94 -2.57 10.45 2.84
N PHE A 95 -2.69 10.31 4.16
CA PHE A 95 -3.97 10.39 4.88
C PHE A 95 -4.12 11.67 5.71
N ASP A 96 -3.19 12.59 5.60
CA ASP A 96 -3.17 13.83 6.36
C ASP A 96 -2.94 15.03 5.43
N ASP A 97 -3.72 16.10 5.59
CA ASP A 97 -3.68 17.28 4.73
C ASP A 97 -2.36 18.04 4.85
N GLU A 98 -1.79 18.13 6.06
CA GLU A 98 -0.52 18.83 6.26
C GLU A 98 0.65 18.02 5.68
N VAL A 99 0.65 16.71 5.89
CA VAL A 99 1.60 15.78 5.26
C VAL A 99 1.51 15.89 3.73
N SER A 100 0.30 15.90 3.18
CA SER A 100 0.06 16.02 1.74
C SER A 100 0.57 17.34 1.18
N ARG A 101 0.28 18.46 1.85
CA ARG A 101 0.78 19.79 1.44
C ARG A 101 2.31 19.84 1.46
N ARG A 102 2.93 19.39 2.54
CA ARG A 102 4.39 19.35 2.67
C ARG A 102 5.04 18.42 1.64
N PHE A 103 4.40 17.31 1.32
CA PHE A 103 4.86 16.40 0.28
C PHE A 103 4.83 17.07 -1.10
N ILE A 104 3.73 17.73 -1.46
CA ILE A 104 3.61 18.47 -2.72
C ILE A 104 4.68 19.57 -2.81
N SER A 105 4.87 20.34 -1.74
CA SER A 105 5.74 21.51 -1.77
C SER A 105 7.22 21.18 -1.75
N ASN A 106 7.62 20.13 -1.02
CA ASN A 106 9.02 19.85 -0.75
C ASN A 106 9.54 18.61 -1.49
N VAL A 107 8.70 17.57 -1.67
CA VAL A 107 9.15 16.28 -2.20
C VAL A 107 8.94 16.19 -3.71
N LEU A 108 7.73 16.49 -4.19
CA LEU A 108 7.42 16.36 -5.62
C LEU A 108 8.36 17.15 -6.55
N PRO A 109 8.75 18.41 -6.24
CA PRO A 109 9.62 19.17 -7.13
C PRO A 109 11.02 18.58 -7.32
N VAL A 110 11.49 17.80 -6.35
CA VAL A 110 12.86 17.23 -6.34
C VAL A 110 12.89 15.72 -6.56
N ALA A 111 11.72 15.07 -6.67
CA ALA A 111 11.59 13.63 -6.84
C ALA A 111 11.94 13.20 -8.28
N THR A 112 13.19 13.30 -8.67
CA THR A 112 13.67 12.92 -10.01
C THR A 112 14.04 11.44 -10.14
N GLY A 113 14.25 10.76 -9.03
CA GLY A 113 14.60 9.35 -8.98
C GLY A 113 14.59 8.79 -7.55
N LEU A 114 14.67 7.50 -7.44
CA LEU A 114 14.76 6.79 -6.17
C LEU A 114 15.64 5.55 -6.28
N THR A 115 16.16 5.10 -5.14
CA THR A 115 16.97 3.89 -5.07
C THR A 115 16.26 2.85 -4.22
N VAL A 116 16.01 1.67 -4.80
CA VAL A 116 15.41 0.52 -4.13
C VAL A 116 16.46 -0.57 -4.01
N LYS A 117 16.88 -0.89 -2.80
CA LYS A 117 17.92 -1.92 -2.54
C LYS A 117 19.19 -1.75 -3.39
N GLY A 118 19.68 -0.51 -3.50
CA GLY A 118 20.89 -0.19 -4.27
C GLY A 118 20.68 -0.06 -5.79
N ILE A 119 19.48 -0.27 -6.29
CA ILE A 119 19.16 -0.13 -7.71
C ILE A 119 18.43 1.19 -7.93
N SER A 120 18.93 1.98 -8.85
CA SER A 120 18.40 3.30 -9.15
C SER A 120 17.30 3.26 -10.20
N PHE A 121 16.26 4.01 -9.93
CA PHE A 121 15.14 4.25 -10.83
C PHE A 121 15.01 5.75 -11.06
N ARG A 122 14.79 6.15 -12.30
CA ARG A 122 14.43 7.52 -12.67
C ARG A 122 12.90 7.64 -12.62
N VAL A 123 12.40 8.76 -12.13
CA VAL A 123 10.98 9.11 -12.23
C VAL A 123 10.73 9.62 -13.66
N ASP A 124 9.82 8.96 -14.37
CA ASP A 124 9.44 9.28 -15.74
C ASP A 124 8.19 10.16 -15.77
N ALA A 125 7.24 9.86 -14.89
CA ALA A 125 6.03 10.65 -14.70
C ALA A 125 5.57 10.61 -13.25
N LEU A 126 4.87 11.66 -12.86
CA LEU A 126 4.22 11.82 -11.56
C LEU A 126 2.76 12.19 -11.78
N ALA A 127 1.86 11.47 -11.13
CA ALA A 127 0.45 11.81 -11.05
C ALA A 127 0.03 11.86 -9.58
N ALA A 128 -0.77 12.86 -9.23
CA ALA A 128 -1.39 12.95 -7.91
C ALA A 128 -2.88 13.25 -8.08
N HIS A 129 -3.71 12.54 -7.32
CA HIS A 129 -5.15 12.80 -7.27
C HIS A 129 -5.65 12.80 -5.83
N LEU A 130 -6.70 13.55 -5.59
CA LEU A 130 -7.34 13.66 -4.29
C LEU A 130 -8.61 12.82 -4.29
N VAL A 131 -8.75 12.00 -3.26
CA VAL A 131 -9.95 11.22 -2.99
C VAL A 131 -10.64 11.84 -1.77
N ASP A 132 -11.89 12.21 -1.92
CA ASP A 132 -12.73 12.68 -0.82
C ASP A 132 -13.40 11.45 -0.17
N PRO A 133 -12.99 11.05 1.05
CA PRO A 133 -13.53 9.87 1.68
C PRO A 133 -15.01 10.04 2.08
N LEU A 134 -15.48 11.27 2.32
CA LEU A 134 -16.89 11.52 2.61
C LEU A 134 -17.75 11.25 1.38
N LYS A 135 -17.31 11.68 0.21
CA LYS A 135 -18.03 11.38 -1.06
C LYS A 135 -18.08 9.88 -1.35
N VAL A 136 -17.03 9.13 -0.97
CA VAL A 136 -17.05 7.67 -1.09
C VAL A 136 -18.12 7.06 -0.18
N ILE A 137 -18.21 7.51 1.07
CA ILE A 137 -19.24 7.07 2.02
C ILE A 137 -20.64 7.48 1.53
N GLU A 138 -20.82 8.72 1.10
CA GLU A 138 -22.10 9.21 0.57
C GLU A 138 -22.55 8.43 -0.66
N GLY A 139 -21.64 8.18 -1.60
CA GLY A 139 -21.93 7.41 -2.81
C GLY A 139 -22.25 5.93 -2.56
N SER A 140 -21.94 5.39 -1.36
CA SER A 140 -22.26 4.02 -1.00
C SER A 140 -23.60 3.88 -0.23
N ARG A 141 -24.29 4.98 0.11
CA ARG A 141 -25.54 4.96 0.89
C ARG A 141 -26.69 4.22 0.21
N ASP A 142 -26.75 4.31 -1.12
CA ASP A 142 -27.80 3.69 -1.92
C ASP A 142 -27.49 2.22 -2.27
N TRP A 143 -26.40 1.68 -1.71
CA TRP A 143 -26.10 0.27 -1.92
C TRP A 143 -26.99 -0.62 -1.05
N GLU A 144 -27.88 -1.36 -1.69
CA GLU A 144 -28.88 -2.20 -1.01
C GLU A 144 -28.33 -3.56 -0.52
N GLY A 145 -27.03 -3.74 -0.57
CA GLY A 145 -26.37 -4.99 -0.19
C GLY A 145 -26.08 -5.89 -1.38
N GLY A 146 -25.53 -7.04 -1.12
CA GLY A 146 -25.14 -8.01 -2.14
C GLY A 146 -23.74 -8.60 -1.89
N ALA A 147 -23.21 -9.28 -2.90
CA ALA A 147 -21.86 -9.83 -2.85
C ALA A 147 -20.80 -8.74 -3.14
N LEU A 148 -19.76 -8.72 -2.31
CA LEU A 148 -18.58 -7.89 -2.52
C LEU A 148 -17.36 -8.79 -2.74
N ASP A 149 -16.63 -8.53 -3.81
CA ASP A 149 -15.35 -9.17 -4.07
C ASP A 149 -14.23 -8.32 -3.45
N VAL A 150 -13.52 -8.88 -2.48
CA VAL A 150 -12.38 -8.22 -1.84
C VAL A 150 -11.09 -8.88 -2.34
N HIS A 151 -10.26 -8.12 -3.04
CA HIS A 151 -9.00 -8.60 -3.58
C HIS A 151 -7.81 -8.04 -2.78
N PHE A 152 -7.06 -8.93 -2.13
CA PHE A 152 -5.79 -8.59 -1.50
C PHE A 152 -4.66 -8.77 -2.52
N HIS A 153 -4.14 -7.67 -3.03
CA HIS A 153 -3.05 -7.68 -4.03
C HIS A 153 -1.66 -7.92 -3.44
N THR A 154 -1.56 -7.90 -2.12
CA THR A 154 -0.32 -8.11 -1.37
C THR A 154 -0.55 -9.11 -0.25
N PRO A 155 0.51 -9.79 0.24
CA PRO A 155 0.41 -10.57 1.47
C PRO A 155 -0.16 -9.70 2.59
N THR A 156 -1.29 -10.11 3.12
CA THR A 156 -2.02 -9.35 4.13
C THR A 156 -2.15 -10.18 5.40
N TYR A 157 -2.01 -9.53 6.55
CA TYR A 157 -2.30 -10.10 7.85
C TYR A 157 -3.03 -9.05 8.71
N PHE A 158 -3.76 -9.53 9.68
CA PHE A 158 -4.48 -8.70 10.64
C PHE A 158 -3.87 -8.86 12.03
N ASN A 159 -3.87 -7.79 12.80
CA ASN A 159 -3.52 -7.86 14.21
C ASN A 159 -4.70 -8.39 15.01
N PRO A 160 -4.46 -9.25 16.02
CA PRO A 160 -5.53 -9.66 16.94
C PRO A 160 -6.13 -8.46 17.66
N LEU A 161 -7.44 -8.47 17.87
CA LEU A 161 -8.15 -7.43 18.62
C LEU A 161 -7.78 -7.42 20.12
N THR A 162 -7.25 -8.52 20.63
CA THR A 162 -6.87 -8.72 22.04
C THR A 162 -5.54 -8.10 22.44
N GLY A 163 -4.88 -7.37 21.57
CA GLY A 163 -3.61 -6.67 21.85
C GLY A 163 -2.35 -7.56 21.86
N ASP A 164 -2.47 -8.88 21.79
CA ASP A 164 -1.31 -9.76 21.65
C ASP A 164 -0.78 -9.75 20.22
N GLN A 165 0.22 -8.89 19.98
CA GLN A 165 0.80 -8.70 18.65
C GLN A 165 1.77 -9.81 18.22
N ARG A 166 2.03 -10.82 19.05
CA ARG A 166 2.91 -11.96 18.71
C ARG A 166 2.30 -12.85 17.63
N TYR A 167 0.98 -12.88 17.55
CA TYR A 167 0.26 -13.66 16.56
C TYR A 167 -0.26 -12.76 15.43
N LYS A 168 -0.26 -13.30 14.22
CA LYS A 168 -0.82 -12.65 13.03
C LYS A 168 -1.95 -13.52 12.49
N ILE A 169 -3.07 -12.88 12.19
CA ILE A 169 -4.23 -13.55 11.60
C ILE A 169 -4.08 -13.46 10.09
N LEU A 170 -3.96 -14.60 9.44
CA LEU A 170 -3.75 -14.69 7.98
C LEU A 170 -5.05 -14.86 7.20
N TYR A 171 -6.13 -15.17 7.89
CA TYR A 171 -7.46 -15.31 7.31
C TYR A 171 -8.23 -14.00 7.41
N PRO A 172 -8.93 -13.53 6.34
CA PRO A 172 -9.68 -12.28 6.35
C PRO A 172 -11.01 -12.44 7.10
N GLU A 173 -10.94 -12.68 8.40
CA GLU A 173 -12.12 -12.74 9.24
C GLU A 173 -12.84 -11.39 9.25
N PRO A 174 -14.17 -11.35 8.98
CA PRO A 174 -14.93 -10.12 8.87
C PRO A 174 -14.74 -9.15 10.04
N LEU A 175 -14.75 -9.64 11.26
CA LEU A 175 -14.58 -8.80 12.45
C LEU A 175 -13.25 -8.02 12.45
N HIS A 176 -12.14 -8.68 12.14
CA HIS A 176 -10.81 -8.03 12.11
C HIS A 176 -10.69 -7.03 10.94
N LEU A 177 -11.23 -7.40 9.78
CA LEU A 177 -11.27 -6.50 8.63
C LEU A 177 -12.10 -5.25 8.93
N LEU A 178 -13.31 -5.43 9.45
CA LEU A 178 -14.21 -4.33 9.80
C LEU A 178 -13.65 -3.45 10.91
N ALA A 179 -13.04 -4.03 11.95
CA ALA A 179 -12.40 -3.26 13.01
C ALA A 179 -11.32 -2.32 12.46
N SER A 180 -10.51 -2.79 11.51
CA SER A 180 -9.50 -1.94 10.85
C SER A 180 -10.14 -0.87 9.97
N LEU A 181 -11.16 -1.23 9.18
CA LEU A 181 -11.82 -0.31 8.26
C LEU A 181 -12.60 0.78 8.99
N THR A 182 -13.42 0.42 10.01
CA THR A 182 -14.22 1.39 10.77
C THR A 182 -13.31 2.37 11.53
N ALA A 183 -12.24 1.89 12.17
CA ALA A 183 -11.29 2.75 12.85
C ALA A 183 -10.60 3.72 11.87
N SER A 184 -10.24 3.24 10.67
CA SER A 184 -9.63 4.08 9.64
C SER A 184 -10.61 5.10 9.08
N ALA A 185 -11.84 4.68 8.78
CA ALA A 185 -12.89 5.56 8.27
C ALA A 185 -13.25 6.67 9.28
N HIS A 186 -13.50 6.30 10.55
CA HIS A 186 -13.75 7.28 11.61
C HIS A 186 -12.63 8.29 11.74
N ALA A 187 -11.41 7.82 11.79
CA ALA A 187 -10.26 8.69 11.96
C ALA A 187 -9.98 9.59 10.74
N LEU A 188 -10.39 9.21 9.53
CA LEU A 188 -10.28 10.01 8.31
C LEU A 188 -11.42 11.01 8.14
N THR A 189 -12.63 10.65 8.57
CA THR A 189 -13.84 11.39 8.24
C THR A 189 -14.55 12.00 9.45
N GLY A 190 -14.24 11.51 10.65
CA GLY A 190 -15.01 11.80 11.87
C GLY A 190 -16.40 11.16 11.90
N VAL A 191 -16.76 10.35 10.91
CA VAL A 191 -18.06 9.69 10.85
C VAL A 191 -18.05 8.47 11.76
N ASP A 192 -19.03 8.40 12.66
CA ASP A 192 -19.27 7.22 13.48
C ASP A 192 -19.96 6.15 12.66
N LEU A 193 -19.30 5.02 12.54
CA LEU A 193 -19.86 3.82 11.91
C LEU A 193 -20.37 2.85 12.98
N PRO A 194 -21.28 1.93 12.65
CA PRO A 194 -21.71 0.87 13.56
C PRO A 194 -20.51 0.08 14.08
N LYS A 195 -20.68 -0.55 15.24
CA LYS A 195 -19.59 -1.34 15.84
C LYS A 195 -19.18 -2.48 14.92
N PRO A 196 -17.87 -2.79 14.84
CA PRO A 196 -17.39 -3.88 14.01
C PRO A 196 -18.08 -5.23 14.27
N SER A 197 -18.44 -5.50 15.53
CA SER A 197 -19.18 -6.71 15.90
C SER A 197 -20.59 -6.75 15.29
N GLU A 198 -21.30 -5.63 15.30
CA GLU A 198 -22.64 -5.52 14.72
C GLU A 198 -22.60 -5.70 13.19
N LEU A 199 -21.60 -5.08 12.54
CA LEU A 199 -21.39 -5.23 11.11
C LEU A 199 -20.96 -6.65 10.72
N ALA A 200 -20.15 -7.31 11.56
CA ALA A 200 -19.67 -8.66 11.29
C ALA A 200 -20.80 -9.71 11.32
N GLU A 201 -21.86 -9.48 12.09
CA GLU A 201 -23.04 -10.33 12.11
C GLU A 201 -23.84 -10.28 10.79
N CYS A 202 -23.68 -9.21 10.01
CA CYS A 202 -24.35 -9.01 8.73
C CYS A 202 -23.53 -9.50 7.53
N ILE A 203 -22.29 -9.94 7.75
CA ILE A 203 -21.37 -10.31 6.67
C ILE A 203 -20.88 -11.75 6.85
N TYR A 204 -20.97 -12.53 5.80
CA TYR A 204 -20.38 -13.86 5.76
C TYR A 204 -19.51 -14.04 4.52
N ILE A 205 -18.48 -14.86 4.65
CA ILE A 205 -17.60 -15.20 3.54
C ILE A 205 -18.24 -16.34 2.76
N SER A 206 -18.79 -16.04 1.58
CA SER A 206 -19.41 -17.02 0.70
C SER A 206 -18.41 -17.82 -0.12
N GLY A 207 -17.19 -17.30 -0.28
CA GLY A 207 -16.12 -17.98 -1.01
C GLY A 207 -14.75 -17.37 -0.70
N LEU A 208 -13.72 -18.20 -0.75
CA LEU A 208 -12.33 -17.80 -0.60
C LEU A 208 -11.50 -18.43 -1.70
N SER A 209 -10.78 -17.63 -2.46
CA SER A 209 -9.81 -18.11 -3.45
C SER A 209 -8.43 -17.60 -3.08
N ILE A 210 -7.52 -18.50 -2.73
CA ILE A 210 -6.11 -18.19 -2.49
C ILE A 210 -5.35 -18.59 -3.74
N ARG A 211 -4.75 -17.60 -4.41
CA ARG A 211 -3.85 -17.85 -5.55
C ARG A 211 -2.43 -17.63 -5.12
N THR A 212 -1.65 -18.67 -5.15
CA THR A 212 -0.19 -18.54 -5.15
C THR A 212 0.24 -18.22 -6.57
N PRO A 213 0.93 -17.10 -6.85
CA PRO A 213 1.42 -16.83 -8.19
C PRO A 213 2.28 -18.02 -8.66
N ARG A 214 1.93 -18.60 -9.80
CA ARG A 214 2.79 -19.58 -10.45
C ARG A 214 4.05 -18.84 -10.89
N MET A 215 5.17 -19.24 -10.33
CA MET A 215 6.47 -18.82 -10.83
C MET A 215 6.84 -19.76 -11.97
N GLU A 216 7.01 -19.21 -13.15
CA GLU A 216 7.56 -19.95 -14.27
C GLU A 216 9.04 -20.18 -13.98
N ALA A 217 9.48 -21.43 -14.17
CA ALA A 217 10.86 -21.87 -13.93
C ALA A 217 11.79 -21.41 -15.07
#